data_bf96048847fe8a6a3414a479d8be3dfc
#
_entry.id   bf96048847fe8a6a3414a479d8be3dfc
#
_cell.length_a   1.000
_cell.length_b   1.000
_cell.length_c   1.000
_cell.angle_alpha   90.00
_cell.angle_beta   90.00
_cell.angle_gamma   90.00
#
_symmetry.space_group_name_H-M   'P 1'
#
loop_
_entity.id
_entity.type
_entity.pdbx_description
1 polymer ?
#
loop_
_entity_poly.entity_id
_entity_poly.type
_entity_poly.pdbx_seq_one_letter_code
_entity_poly.pdbx_strand_id
1 'polypeptide(L)'
;EEFTRGFFTGGTLFEELGFYYVGPIDGHDLDHLLPVLKNVRDAQDGPILVHVVTQKGKGYGPAESSADKYHGVSKFDVVTGEQAKAKANAPSYTRVFAESLVQEAREDDKIVAINAAMPNGTGLDLFGEAFPTRTFDVGIAEQHAVTFAAGLASEGYKPFCAIYSTFLQRAYDQIVHDVAIQHLPVRFAIDRAGFVGADGPTHAGSFDTGFLAPLPGMVVMAAADEAELRHMVRTAAAYDEGPISFRYPRGNGVGVDMPARGEVLEIGKGRIVREGSKIAILSFGTRLADALAAAEELETFGLSTTCLLYTSPSPRD
;
A
#
# COMPACT_ATOMS: atom_id res chain seq x y z
N GLU A 1 -32.27 -20.91 25.22
CA GLU A 1 -32.89 -20.43 23.95
C GLU A 1 -31.90 -19.55 23.16
N GLU A 2 -31.29 -18.53 23.78
CA GLU A 2 -30.28 -17.65 23.16
C GLU A 2 -29.04 -18.42 22.66
N PHE A 3 -28.49 -19.34 23.47
CA PHE A 3 -27.36 -20.17 23.10
C PHE A 3 -27.66 -21.05 21.88
N THR A 4 -28.85 -21.63 21.81
CA THR A 4 -29.25 -22.49 20.69
C THR A 4 -29.45 -21.67 19.42
N ARG A 5 -30.04 -20.47 19.55
CA ARG A 5 -30.20 -19.53 18.43
C ARG A 5 -28.86 -19.05 17.90
N GLY A 6 -27.93 -18.65 18.78
CA GLY A 6 -26.61 -18.17 18.41
C GLY A 6 -25.74 -19.23 17.73
N PHE A 7 -25.90 -20.49 18.07
CA PHE A 7 -25.22 -21.60 17.40
C PHE A 7 -25.62 -21.71 15.91
N PHE A 8 -26.88 -21.39 15.59
CA PHE A 8 -27.37 -21.45 14.21
C PHE A 8 -27.29 -20.13 13.44
N THR A 9 -27.34 -18.99 14.13
CA THR A 9 -27.44 -17.65 13.49
C THR A 9 -26.19 -16.78 13.66
N GLY A 10 -25.28 -17.14 14.57
CA GLY A 10 -24.02 -16.39 14.80
C GLY A 10 -24.19 -15.02 15.48
N GLY A 11 -25.39 -14.68 15.99
CA GLY A 11 -25.70 -13.37 16.56
C GLY A 11 -25.32 -13.14 18.02
N THR A 12 -24.99 -14.20 18.77
CA THR A 12 -24.78 -14.12 20.23
C THR A 12 -23.73 -13.12 20.69
N LEU A 13 -22.62 -12.99 19.99
CA LEU A 13 -21.58 -12.03 20.36
C LEU A 13 -22.12 -10.59 20.39
N PHE A 14 -22.92 -10.21 19.43
CA PHE A 14 -23.50 -8.86 19.36
C PHE A 14 -24.56 -8.62 20.41
N GLU A 15 -25.35 -9.64 20.74
CA GLU A 15 -26.35 -9.59 21.82
C GLU A 15 -25.67 -9.45 23.19
N GLU A 16 -24.58 -10.17 23.45
CA GLU A 16 -23.73 -10.03 24.65
C GLU A 16 -23.10 -8.62 24.76
N LEU A 17 -22.82 -7.97 23.61
CA LEU A 17 -22.36 -6.57 23.57
C LEU A 17 -23.49 -5.54 23.70
N GLY A 18 -24.73 -5.96 23.92
CA GLY A 18 -25.88 -5.09 24.15
C GLY A 18 -26.59 -4.60 22.88
N PHE A 19 -26.33 -5.22 21.74
CA PHE A 19 -27.08 -4.94 20.51
C PHE A 19 -28.35 -5.80 20.43
N TYR A 20 -29.43 -5.21 19.92
CA TYR A 20 -30.55 -6.00 19.45
C TYR A 20 -30.23 -6.53 18.04
N TYR A 21 -30.06 -7.85 17.92
CA TYR A 21 -29.65 -8.47 16.66
C TYR A 21 -30.85 -8.82 15.78
N VAL A 22 -30.85 -8.35 14.54
CA VAL A 22 -31.87 -8.62 13.52
C VAL A 22 -31.21 -9.28 12.31
N GLY A 23 -31.53 -10.52 12.02
CA GLY A 23 -31.00 -11.24 10.85
C GLY A 23 -30.66 -12.70 11.14
N PRO A 24 -29.97 -13.40 10.19
CA PRO A 24 -29.54 -12.90 8.88
C PRO A 24 -30.70 -12.68 7.90
N ILE A 25 -30.62 -11.65 7.06
CA ILE A 25 -31.64 -11.29 6.05
C ILE A 25 -31.01 -11.36 4.67
N ASP A 26 -31.69 -11.92 3.67
CA ASP A 26 -31.25 -11.84 2.27
C ASP A 26 -31.33 -10.39 1.78
N GLY A 27 -30.16 -9.75 1.55
CA GLY A 27 -30.08 -8.38 1.07
C GLY A 27 -30.43 -8.19 -0.41
N HIS A 28 -30.66 -9.29 -1.15
CA HIS A 28 -31.13 -9.24 -2.52
C HIS A 28 -32.66 -9.36 -2.63
N ASP A 29 -33.34 -9.72 -1.54
CA ASP A 29 -34.79 -9.71 -1.42
C ASP A 29 -35.27 -8.39 -0.79
N LEU A 30 -35.56 -7.41 -1.65
CA LEU A 30 -36.02 -6.09 -1.20
C LEU A 30 -37.43 -6.13 -0.61
N ASP A 31 -38.26 -7.09 -1.00
CA ASP A 31 -39.64 -7.22 -0.46
C ASP A 31 -39.62 -7.67 1.00
N HIS A 32 -38.58 -8.42 1.40
CA HIS A 32 -38.35 -8.80 2.79
C HIS A 32 -37.50 -7.73 3.53
N LEU A 33 -36.43 -7.22 2.92
CA LEU A 33 -35.52 -6.28 3.58
C LEU A 33 -36.17 -4.94 3.95
N LEU A 34 -36.98 -4.36 3.05
CA LEU A 34 -37.56 -3.02 3.28
C LEU A 34 -38.53 -2.98 4.48
N PRO A 35 -39.45 -3.95 4.69
CA PRO A 35 -40.28 -3.99 5.91
C PRO A 35 -39.43 -4.09 7.18
N VAL A 36 -38.37 -4.91 7.19
CA VAL A 36 -37.46 -5.03 8.34
C VAL A 36 -36.78 -3.71 8.66
N LEU A 37 -36.22 -3.03 7.65
CA LEU A 37 -35.57 -1.72 7.84
C LEU A 37 -36.56 -0.65 8.34
N LYS A 38 -37.84 -0.68 7.91
CA LYS A 38 -38.88 0.20 8.45
C LYS A 38 -39.17 -0.07 9.93
N ASN A 39 -39.28 -1.36 10.31
CA ASN A 39 -39.47 -1.74 11.70
C ASN A 39 -38.30 -1.33 12.59
N VAL A 40 -37.07 -1.54 12.11
CA VAL A 40 -35.83 -1.13 12.81
C VAL A 40 -35.78 0.39 12.98
N ARG A 41 -36.13 1.17 11.96
CA ARG A 41 -36.17 2.64 12.03
C ARG A 41 -37.15 3.14 13.13
N ASP A 42 -38.29 2.47 13.28
CA ASP A 42 -39.35 2.89 14.19
C ASP A 42 -39.18 2.28 15.59
N ALA A 43 -38.21 1.38 15.79
CA ALA A 43 -37.89 0.76 17.08
C ALA A 43 -37.21 1.74 18.04
N GLN A 44 -37.47 1.58 19.34
CA GLN A 44 -36.93 2.41 20.43
C GLN A 44 -35.98 1.64 21.36
N ASP A 45 -35.58 0.43 20.98
CA ASP A 45 -34.96 -0.58 21.86
C ASP A 45 -33.42 -0.52 21.94
N GLY A 46 -32.80 0.66 21.77
CA GLY A 46 -31.36 0.83 21.88
C GLY A 46 -30.62 0.56 20.58
N PRO A 47 -29.30 0.19 20.60
CA PRO A 47 -28.54 -0.05 19.41
C PRO A 47 -28.96 -1.35 18.72
N ILE A 48 -29.25 -1.27 17.42
CA ILE A 48 -29.71 -2.42 16.63
C ILE A 48 -28.64 -2.78 15.59
N LEU A 49 -28.26 -4.05 15.53
CA LEU A 49 -27.41 -4.59 14.49
C LEU A 49 -28.25 -5.36 13.48
N VAL A 50 -28.33 -4.83 12.25
CA VAL A 50 -29.03 -5.49 11.14
C VAL A 50 -28.02 -6.27 10.31
N HIS A 51 -28.11 -7.59 10.36
CA HIS A 51 -27.27 -8.48 9.58
C HIS A 51 -27.89 -8.79 8.23
N VAL A 52 -27.36 -8.17 7.19
CA VAL A 52 -27.81 -8.36 5.81
C VAL A 52 -26.77 -9.18 5.05
N VAL A 53 -27.18 -10.31 4.49
CA VAL A 53 -26.30 -11.20 3.69
C VAL A 53 -26.47 -10.88 2.22
N THR A 54 -25.37 -10.58 1.54
CA THR A 54 -25.35 -10.31 0.11
C THR A 54 -24.26 -11.11 -0.60
N GLN A 55 -24.44 -11.29 -1.90
CA GLN A 55 -23.43 -11.86 -2.80
C GLN A 55 -22.91 -10.75 -3.70
N LYS A 56 -21.61 -10.44 -3.61
CA LYS A 56 -20.97 -9.43 -4.45
C LYS A 56 -21.15 -9.76 -5.93
N GLY A 57 -21.53 -8.76 -6.74
CA GLY A 57 -21.72 -8.90 -8.17
C GLY A 57 -23.04 -9.54 -8.61
N LYS A 58 -23.89 -9.98 -7.67
CA LYS A 58 -25.17 -10.65 -7.97
C LYS A 58 -26.07 -9.78 -8.86
N GLY A 59 -26.65 -10.43 -9.87
CA GLY A 59 -27.52 -9.79 -10.87
C GLY A 59 -26.80 -9.35 -12.14
N TYR A 60 -25.47 -9.47 -12.20
CA TYR A 60 -24.68 -9.18 -13.39
C TYR A 60 -23.72 -10.31 -13.71
N GLY A 61 -24.03 -11.13 -14.72
CA GLY A 61 -23.32 -12.35 -15.07
C GLY A 61 -21.80 -12.20 -15.20
N PRO A 62 -21.28 -11.17 -15.91
CA PRO A 62 -19.84 -10.94 -15.97
C PRO A 62 -19.18 -10.71 -14.61
N ALA A 63 -19.84 -10.01 -13.69
CA ALA A 63 -19.32 -9.81 -12.34
C ALA A 63 -19.39 -11.10 -11.50
N GLU A 64 -20.47 -11.86 -11.63
CA GLU A 64 -20.63 -13.13 -10.89
C GLU A 64 -19.58 -14.17 -11.28
N SER A 65 -19.14 -14.16 -12.53
CA SER A 65 -18.11 -15.08 -13.06
C SER A 65 -16.69 -14.59 -12.85
N SER A 66 -16.47 -13.29 -12.58
CA SER A 66 -15.15 -12.73 -12.32
C SER A 66 -14.62 -13.10 -10.94
N ALA A 67 -13.30 -13.31 -10.81
CA ALA A 67 -12.66 -13.63 -9.55
C ALA A 67 -12.76 -12.48 -8.54
N ASP A 68 -12.64 -11.23 -9.01
CA ASP A 68 -12.74 -10.00 -8.19
C ASP A 68 -14.18 -9.51 -8.01
N LYS A 69 -15.15 -10.18 -8.64
CA LYS A 69 -16.57 -9.79 -8.62
C LYS A 69 -16.82 -8.32 -9.00
N TYR A 70 -15.97 -7.77 -9.86
CA TYR A 70 -15.95 -6.36 -10.25
C TYR A 70 -15.80 -5.41 -9.07
N HIS A 71 -15.07 -5.81 -8.05
CA HIS A 71 -14.74 -4.93 -6.93
C HIS A 71 -13.70 -3.88 -7.35
N GLY A 72 -14.09 -2.61 -7.35
CA GLY A 72 -13.19 -1.52 -7.80
C GLY A 72 -12.91 -1.54 -9.31
N VAL A 73 -13.88 -1.97 -10.11
CA VAL A 73 -13.78 -2.11 -11.55
C VAL A 73 -13.53 -0.78 -12.27
N SER A 74 -12.72 -0.81 -13.33
CA SER A 74 -12.55 0.31 -14.26
C SER A 74 -13.78 0.44 -15.18
N LYS A 75 -13.80 1.50 -16.03
CA LYS A 75 -14.87 1.67 -17.03
C LYS A 75 -14.94 0.42 -17.91
N PHE A 76 -16.13 -0.15 -18.08
CA PHE A 76 -16.38 -1.38 -18.83
C PHE A 76 -17.60 -1.27 -19.76
N ASP A 77 -17.66 -2.11 -20.76
CA ASP A 77 -18.84 -2.28 -21.61
C ASP A 77 -19.88 -3.13 -20.88
N VAL A 78 -21.09 -2.58 -20.70
CA VAL A 78 -22.15 -3.23 -19.90
C VAL A 78 -22.68 -4.50 -20.55
N VAL A 79 -22.61 -4.61 -21.88
CA VAL A 79 -23.14 -5.79 -22.62
C VAL A 79 -22.14 -6.94 -22.58
N THR A 80 -20.87 -6.67 -22.82
CA THR A 80 -19.82 -7.70 -22.90
C THR A 80 -19.12 -7.97 -21.57
N GLY A 81 -19.13 -6.99 -20.64
CA GLY A 81 -18.33 -7.04 -19.43
C GLY A 81 -16.86 -6.68 -19.62
N GLU A 82 -16.44 -6.35 -20.86
CA GLU A 82 -15.03 -6.02 -21.15
C GLU A 82 -14.61 -4.71 -20.50
N GLN A 83 -13.55 -4.76 -19.70
CA GLN A 83 -12.98 -3.59 -19.05
C GLN A 83 -12.03 -2.84 -19.96
N ALA A 84 -12.15 -1.53 -20.01
CA ALA A 84 -11.24 -0.67 -20.76
C ALA A 84 -9.84 -0.74 -20.16
N LYS A 85 -8.88 -1.25 -20.91
CA LYS A 85 -7.45 -1.21 -20.56
C LYS A 85 -6.86 0.11 -21.06
N ALA A 86 -6.44 0.97 -20.16
CA ALA A 86 -5.67 2.13 -20.53
C ALA A 86 -4.34 1.70 -21.17
N LYS A 87 -3.99 2.27 -22.34
CA LYS A 87 -2.64 2.10 -22.90
C LYS A 87 -1.69 2.90 -22.01
N ALA A 88 -0.81 2.22 -21.31
CA ALA A 88 0.25 2.84 -20.51
C ALA A 88 1.55 2.84 -21.32
N ASN A 89 2.28 3.94 -21.29
CA ASN A 89 3.59 4.08 -21.92
C ASN A 89 4.72 3.48 -21.07
N ALA A 90 4.45 3.23 -19.79
CA ALA A 90 5.37 2.67 -18.82
C ALA A 90 4.62 1.72 -17.86
N PRO A 91 5.30 0.78 -17.20
CA PRO A 91 4.70 -0.05 -16.17
C PRO A 91 4.26 0.80 -14.96
N SER A 92 3.28 0.32 -14.20
CA SER A 92 2.92 0.96 -12.93
C SER A 92 4.02 0.76 -11.89
N TYR A 93 4.18 1.72 -10.97
CA TYR A 93 5.12 1.59 -9.84
C TYR A 93 4.85 0.33 -9.01
N THR A 94 3.60 0.02 -8.72
CA THR A 94 3.21 -1.22 -8.03
C THR A 94 3.73 -2.47 -8.74
N ARG A 95 3.63 -2.53 -10.07
CA ARG A 95 4.13 -3.65 -10.86
C ARG A 95 5.67 -3.72 -10.84
N VAL A 96 6.34 -2.58 -10.96
CA VAL A 96 7.82 -2.50 -10.87
C VAL A 96 8.30 -2.98 -9.51
N PHE A 97 7.64 -2.58 -8.43
CA PHE A 97 7.93 -3.09 -7.09
C PHE A 97 7.79 -4.61 -7.02
N ALA A 98 6.62 -5.14 -7.44
CA ALA A 98 6.33 -6.57 -7.36
C ALA A 98 7.33 -7.42 -8.16
N GLU A 99 7.59 -7.05 -9.43
CA GLU A 99 8.55 -7.76 -10.29
C GLU A 99 9.97 -7.69 -9.73
N SER A 100 10.37 -6.55 -9.16
CA SER A 100 11.68 -6.38 -8.53
C SER A 100 11.80 -7.23 -7.27
N LEU A 101 10.76 -7.27 -6.42
CA LEU A 101 10.76 -8.10 -5.22
C LEU A 101 10.80 -9.61 -5.56
N VAL A 102 10.05 -10.05 -6.58
CA VAL A 102 10.13 -11.43 -7.08
C VAL A 102 11.54 -11.77 -7.55
N GLN A 103 12.20 -10.82 -8.23
CA GLN A 103 13.58 -11.02 -8.70
C GLN A 103 14.56 -11.21 -7.52
N GLU A 104 14.47 -10.36 -6.49
CA GLU A 104 15.34 -10.48 -5.31
C GLU A 104 15.05 -11.76 -4.52
N ALA A 105 13.78 -12.13 -4.38
CA ALA A 105 13.37 -13.33 -3.64
C ALA A 105 13.72 -14.66 -4.33
N ARG A 106 14.07 -14.64 -5.61
CA ARG A 106 14.64 -15.82 -6.31
C ARG A 106 16.07 -16.12 -5.88
N GLU A 107 16.81 -15.13 -5.41
CA GLU A 107 18.18 -15.24 -4.98
C GLU A 107 18.34 -15.31 -3.46
N ASP A 108 17.33 -14.85 -2.71
CA ASP A 108 17.33 -14.86 -1.25
C ASP A 108 16.01 -15.48 -0.73
N ASP A 109 16.12 -16.68 -0.17
CA ASP A 109 14.99 -17.45 0.36
C ASP A 109 14.45 -16.89 1.68
N LYS A 110 15.16 -15.98 2.31
CA LYS A 110 14.74 -15.28 3.52
C LYS A 110 13.76 -14.13 3.26
N ILE A 111 13.64 -13.67 2.02
CA ILE A 111 12.68 -12.64 1.67
C ILE A 111 11.26 -13.19 1.74
N VAL A 112 10.42 -12.56 2.56
CA VAL A 112 9.00 -12.84 2.72
C VAL A 112 8.21 -11.54 2.54
N ALA A 113 6.96 -11.66 2.11
CA ALA A 113 6.11 -10.51 1.82
C ALA A 113 4.82 -10.55 2.65
N ILE A 114 4.45 -9.40 3.21
CA ILE A 114 3.29 -9.24 4.08
C ILE A 114 2.44 -8.08 3.54
N ASN A 115 1.13 -8.30 3.42
CA ASN A 115 0.16 -7.24 3.13
C ASN A 115 -1.02 -7.29 4.10
N ALA A 116 -1.85 -6.24 4.09
CA ALA A 116 -3.04 -6.11 4.91
C ALA A 116 -4.28 -5.99 4.01
N ALA A 117 -4.80 -7.13 3.52
CA ALA A 117 -5.98 -7.27 2.67
C ALA A 117 -5.92 -6.54 1.30
N MET A 118 -4.71 -6.20 0.82
CA MET A 118 -4.53 -5.43 -0.41
C MET A 118 -3.52 -6.08 -1.39
N PRO A 119 -3.60 -7.41 -1.67
CA PRO A 119 -2.58 -8.08 -2.48
C PRO A 119 -2.45 -7.47 -3.88
N ASN A 120 -3.54 -7.30 -4.61
CA ASN A 120 -3.52 -6.71 -5.96
C ASN A 120 -3.10 -5.23 -5.95
N GLY A 121 -3.52 -4.50 -4.91
CA GLY A 121 -3.22 -3.08 -4.79
C GLY A 121 -1.75 -2.80 -4.47
N THR A 122 -1.06 -3.71 -3.82
CA THR A 122 0.37 -3.64 -3.51
C THR A 122 1.24 -4.45 -4.46
N GLY A 123 0.63 -5.22 -5.39
CA GLY A 123 1.34 -6.11 -6.33
C GLY A 123 1.81 -7.42 -5.71
N LEU A 124 1.46 -7.70 -4.44
CA LEU A 124 1.85 -8.94 -3.77
C LEU A 124 1.05 -10.16 -4.22
N ASP A 125 0.03 -10.01 -5.06
CA ASP A 125 -0.56 -11.09 -5.85
C ASP A 125 0.49 -11.76 -6.74
N LEU A 126 1.30 -10.98 -7.48
CA LEU A 126 2.39 -11.51 -8.32
C LEU A 126 3.48 -12.21 -7.48
N PHE A 127 3.79 -11.67 -6.31
CA PHE A 127 4.73 -12.32 -5.40
C PHE A 127 4.15 -13.63 -4.85
N GLY A 128 2.86 -13.65 -4.48
CA GLY A 128 2.16 -14.82 -3.98
C GLY A 128 2.02 -15.95 -5.01
N GLU A 129 1.85 -15.61 -6.29
CA GLU A 129 1.89 -16.59 -7.38
C GLU A 129 3.26 -17.27 -7.49
N ALA A 130 4.35 -16.50 -7.34
CA ALA A 130 5.71 -17.01 -7.41
C ALA A 130 6.15 -17.74 -6.12
N PHE A 131 5.72 -17.27 -4.96
CA PHE A 131 6.17 -17.73 -3.63
C PHE A 131 5.01 -17.86 -2.63
N PRO A 132 4.08 -18.79 -2.83
CA PRO A 132 2.85 -18.88 -2.02
C PRO A 132 3.11 -19.15 -0.53
N THR A 133 4.21 -19.83 -0.18
CA THR A 133 4.59 -20.12 1.22
C THR A 133 5.37 -19.00 1.90
N ARG A 134 5.72 -17.94 1.16
CA ARG A 134 6.45 -16.77 1.65
C ARG A 134 5.62 -15.48 1.57
N THR A 135 4.32 -15.62 1.30
CA THR A 135 3.37 -14.51 1.22
C THR A 135 2.33 -14.64 2.31
N PHE A 136 2.13 -13.55 3.04
CA PHE A 136 1.20 -13.48 4.17
C PHE A 136 0.23 -12.32 4.00
N ASP A 137 -1.06 -12.61 4.08
CA ASP A 137 -2.12 -11.61 4.17
C ASP A 137 -2.72 -11.66 5.57
N VAL A 138 -2.59 -10.57 6.32
CA VAL A 138 -3.07 -10.48 7.70
C VAL A 138 -4.49 -9.93 7.82
N GLY A 139 -5.19 -9.73 6.70
CA GLY A 139 -6.47 -9.04 6.68
C GLY A 139 -6.29 -7.53 6.92
N ILE A 140 -7.38 -6.83 7.29
CA ILE A 140 -7.32 -5.37 7.58
C ILE A 140 -6.77 -5.17 9.00
N ALA A 141 -5.48 -5.48 9.18
CA ALA A 141 -4.80 -5.46 10.48
C ALA A 141 -3.33 -5.00 10.33
N GLU A 142 -3.14 -3.74 9.96
CA GLU A 142 -1.81 -3.18 9.70
C GLU A 142 -0.89 -3.24 10.91
N GLN A 143 -1.43 -3.09 12.13
CA GLN A 143 -0.68 -3.27 13.37
C GLN A 143 -0.09 -4.68 13.47
N HIS A 144 -0.93 -5.69 13.18
CA HIS A 144 -0.47 -7.09 13.18
C HIS A 144 0.57 -7.33 12.09
N ALA A 145 0.40 -6.74 10.91
CA ALA A 145 1.39 -6.85 9.82
C ALA A 145 2.79 -6.41 10.29
N VAL A 146 2.88 -5.29 10.99
CA VAL A 146 4.15 -4.73 11.45
C VAL A 146 4.75 -5.56 12.60
N THR A 147 3.97 -5.93 13.61
CA THR A 147 4.45 -6.78 14.70
C THR A 147 4.89 -8.16 14.20
N PHE A 148 4.14 -8.74 13.26
CA PHE A 148 4.51 -10.01 12.62
C PHE A 148 5.81 -9.88 11.80
N ALA A 149 5.97 -8.78 11.04
CA ALA A 149 7.21 -8.48 10.34
C ALA A 149 8.40 -8.35 11.31
N ALA A 150 8.22 -7.67 12.45
CA ALA A 150 9.25 -7.55 13.48
C ALA A 150 9.66 -8.93 14.02
N GLY A 151 8.70 -9.80 14.31
CA GLY A 151 8.97 -11.18 14.75
C GLY A 151 9.74 -12.00 13.72
N LEU A 152 9.41 -11.89 12.43
CA LEU A 152 10.15 -12.54 11.35
C LEU A 152 11.56 -11.98 11.20
N ALA A 153 11.72 -10.66 11.32
CA ALA A 153 13.04 -10.02 11.25
C ALA A 153 13.95 -10.44 12.41
N SER A 154 13.42 -10.63 13.62
CA SER A 154 14.19 -11.11 14.78
C SER A 154 14.73 -12.54 14.59
N GLU A 155 14.08 -13.35 13.74
CA GLU A 155 14.52 -14.71 13.37
C GLU A 155 15.38 -14.73 12.08
N GLY A 156 15.81 -13.54 11.60
CA GLY A 156 16.71 -13.40 10.47
C GLY A 156 16.05 -13.55 9.10
N TYR A 157 14.71 -13.46 9.02
CA TYR A 157 14.02 -13.27 7.75
C TYR A 157 14.10 -11.81 7.29
N LYS A 158 13.79 -11.61 6.02
CA LYS A 158 13.76 -10.28 5.37
C LYS A 158 12.33 -9.91 4.98
N PRO A 159 11.50 -9.49 5.95
CA PRO A 159 10.11 -9.17 5.68
C PRO A 159 9.97 -7.85 4.91
N PHE A 160 9.28 -7.90 3.78
CA PHE A 160 8.76 -6.75 3.06
C PHE A 160 7.29 -6.55 3.44
N CYS A 161 7.01 -5.50 4.19
CA CYS A 161 5.68 -5.11 4.62
C CYS A 161 5.13 -4.09 3.60
N ALA A 162 4.27 -4.55 2.67
CA ALA A 162 3.72 -3.71 1.60
C ALA A 162 2.34 -3.20 1.99
N ILE A 163 2.25 -1.92 2.33
CA ILE A 163 1.04 -1.27 2.83
C ILE A 163 0.91 0.11 2.17
N TYR A 164 -0.32 0.57 1.93
CA TYR A 164 -0.56 1.92 1.46
C TYR A 164 -0.14 2.95 2.51
N SER A 165 0.43 4.06 2.06
CA SER A 165 0.90 5.14 2.93
C SER A 165 -0.13 5.56 3.98
N THR A 166 -1.38 5.82 3.55
CA THR A 166 -2.45 6.25 4.47
C THR A 166 -2.82 5.18 5.50
N PHE A 167 -2.73 3.88 5.15
CA PHE A 167 -3.10 2.80 6.08
C PHE A 167 -1.97 2.45 7.04
N LEU A 168 -0.73 2.71 6.67
CA LEU A 168 0.44 2.48 7.53
C LEU A 168 0.40 3.35 8.80
N GLN A 169 -0.30 4.48 8.80
CA GLN A 169 -0.53 5.32 9.98
C GLN A 169 -1.12 4.52 11.15
N ARG A 170 -1.97 3.51 10.85
CA ARG A 170 -2.61 2.67 11.87
C ARG A 170 -1.62 1.83 12.66
N ALA A 171 -0.45 1.56 12.09
CA ALA A 171 0.61 0.76 12.69
C ALA A 171 1.78 1.60 13.22
N TYR A 172 1.61 2.90 13.41
CA TYR A 172 2.69 3.78 13.84
C TYR A 172 3.33 3.36 15.17
N ASP A 173 2.52 3.00 16.15
CA ASP A 173 3.00 2.54 17.45
C ASP A 173 3.88 1.28 17.32
N GLN A 174 3.47 0.32 16.51
CA GLN A 174 4.22 -0.91 16.24
C GLN A 174 5.51 -0.63 15.48
N ILE A 175 5.50 0.34 14.55
CA ILE A 175 6.74 0.76 13.87
C ILE A 175 7.73 1.34 14.88
N VAL A 176 7.27 2.12 15.86
CA VAL A 176 8.11 2.70 16.91
C VAL A 176 8.65 1.62 17.85
N HIS A 177 7.75 0.86 18.50
CA HIS A 177 8.11 -0.04 19.60
C HIS A 177 8.64 -1.39 19.15
N ASP A 178 8.01 -1.99 18.13
CA ASP A 178 8.35 -3.35 17.72
C ASP A 178 9.51 -3.36 16.71
N VAL A 179 9.73 -2.26 15.98
CA VAL A 179 10.72 -2.20 14.89
C VAL A 179 11.84 -1.20 15.17
N ALA A 180 11.54 0.12 15.25
CA ALA A 180 12.58 1.15 15.25
C ALA A 180 13.44 1.15 16.52
N ILE A 181 12.84 1.08 17.70
CA ILE A 181 13.57 1.03 18.98
C ILE A 181 14.45 -0.22 19.07
N GLN A 182 14.03 -1.33 18.45
CA GLN A 182 14.77 -2.58 18.46
C GLN A 182 15.76 -2.71 17.29
N HIS A 183 15.84 -1.72 16.40
CA HIS A 183 16.66 -1.74 15.19
C HIS A 183 16.44 -2.96 14.29
N LEU A 184 15.21 -3.50 14.25
CA LEU A 184 14.89 -4.67 13.45
C LEU A 184 14.81 -4.33 11.96
N PRO A 185 15.44 -5.12 11.07
CA PRO A 185 15.53 -4.84 9.65
C PRO A 185 14.21 -5.19 8.91
N VAL A 186 13.13 -4.49 9.21
CA VAL A 186 11.87 -4.56 8.48
C VAL A 186 11.91 -3.62 7.29
N ARG A 187 11.42 -4.09 6.14
CA ARG A 187 11.35 -3.34 4.88
C ARG A 187 9.92 -2.88 4.64
N PHE A 188 9.68 -1.58 4.67
CA PHE A 188 8.36 -1.00 4.42
C PHE A 188 8.28 -0.55 2.95
N ALA A 189 7.51 -1.28 2.14
CA ALA A 189 7.17 -0.88 0.78
C ALA A 189 5.86 -0.07 0.82
N ILE A 190 5.97 1.24 0.65
CA ILE A 190 4.86 2.17 0.89
C ILE A 190 4.27 2.59 -0.45
N ASP A 191 3.19 1.91 -0.84
CA ASP A 191 2.43 2.26 -2.05
C ASP A 191 1.46 3.42 -1.79
N ARG A 192 0.99 4.08 -2.83
CA ARG A 192 0.08 5.23 -2.77
C ARG A 192 0.63 6.41 -1.99
N ALA A 193 1.93 6.65 -2.08
CA ALA A 193 2.54 7.84 -1.49
C ALA A 193 2.15 9.13 -2.25
N GLY A 194 1.82 10.18 -1.52
CA GLY A 194 1.37 11.44 -2.09
C GLY A 194 -0.12 11.44 -2.47
N PHE A 195 -0.48 12.30 -3.43
CA PHE A 195 -1.85 12.37 -3.92
C PHE A 195 -2.18 11.21 -4.86
N VAL A 196 -3.37 10.66 -4.74
CA VAL A 196 -3.79 9.39 -5.37
C VAL A 196 -4.92 9.55 -6.41
N GLY A 197 -5.31 10.79 -6.72
CA GLY A 197 -6.31 11.08 -7.74
C GLY A 197 -7.67 10.44 -7.44
N ALA A 198 -8.09 9.50 -8.28
CA ALA A 198 -9.40 8.88 -8.21
C ALA A 198 -9.68 8.07 -6.92
N ASP A 199 -8.65 7.66 -6.17
CA ASP A 199 -8.84 6.95 -4.89
C ASP A 199 -9.35 7.90 -3.79
N GLY A 200 -9.25 9.21 -3.98
CA GLY A 200 -9.83 10.23 -3.13
C GLY A 200 -9.01 10.56 -1.86
N PRO A 201 -9.52 11.48 -1.03
CA PRO A 201 -8.76 12.03 0.09
C PRO A 201 -8.44 11.01 1.19
N THR A 202 -9.24 9.98 1.35
CA THR A 202 -9.02 8.93 2.36
C THR A 202 -7.82 8.02 2.04
N HIS A 203 -7.34 8.04 0.80
CA HIS A 203 -6.20 7.26 0.34
C HIS A 203 -4.94 8.12 0.09
N ALA A 204 -5.01 9.42 0.34
CA ALA A 204 -3.86 10.31 0.16
C ALA A 204 -2.74 9.98 1.15
N GLY A 205 -1.55 9.69 0.63
CA GLY A 205 -0.36 9.29 1.38
C GLY A 205 0.55 10.48 1.70
N SER A 206 0.10 11.40 2.55
CA SER A 206 0.80 12.67 2.77
C SER A 206 1.65 12.71 4.05
N PHE A 207 1.53 11.73 4.94
CA PHE A 207 2.09 11.80 6.29
C PHE A 207 3.21 10.80 6.58
N ASP A 208 3.44 9.81 5.73
CA ASP A 208 4.41 8.73 5.95
C ASP A 208 5.83 9.25 6.19
N THR A 209 6.32 10.20 5.41
CA THR A 209 7.63 10.84 5.66
C THR A 209 7.67 11.58 6.99
N GLY A 210 6.58 12.23 7.39
CA GLY A 210 6.48 12.99 8.63
C GLY A 210 6.55 12.13 9.88
N PHE A 211 6.01 10.91 9.86
CA PHE A 211 6.05 10.04 11.03
C PHE A 211 7.18 8.98 10.98
N LEU A 212 7.76 8.68 9.82
CA LEU A 212 8.87 7.74 9.72
C LEU A 212 10.25 8.40 9.89
N ALA A 213 10.46 9.56 9.25
CA ALA A 213 11.77 10.22 9.26
C ALA A 213 12.33 10.59 10.64
N PRO A 214 11.53 10.91 11.69
CA PRO A 214 12.07 11.19 13.01
C PRO A 214 12.45 9.93 13.82
N LEU A 215 12.12 8.72 13.34
CA LEU A 215 12.40 7.50 14.08
C LEU A 215 13.89 7.12 14.03
N PRO A 216 14.47 6.70 15.15
CA PRO A 216 15.89 6.34 15.21
C PRO A 216 16.23 5.20 14.24
N GLY A 217 17.28 5.38 13.45
CA GLY A 217 17.77 4.36 12.53
C GLY A 217 16.87 4.07 11.32
N MET A 218 15.73 4.74 11.18
CA MET A 218 14.81 4.57 10.06
C MET A 218 15.38 5.20 8.78
N VAL A 219 15.62 4.39 7.77
CA VAL A 219 15.94 4.87 6.42
C VAL A 219 14.65 5.14 5.66
N VAL A 220 14.50 6.35 5.09
CA VAL A 220 13.32 6.73 4.30
C VAL A 220 13.76 7.10 2.89
N MET A 221 13.34 6.35 1.88
CA MET A 221 13.63 6.59 0.48
C MET A 221 12.37 6.95 -0.29
N ALA A 222 12.49 7.77 -1.34
CA ALA A 222 11.38 8.11 -2.23
C ALA A 222 11.86 8.04 -3.69
N ALA A 223 11.26 7.14 -4.47
CA ALA A 223 11.63 6.93 -5.85
C ALA A 223 11.29 8.15 -6.73
N ALA A 224 12.23 8.64 -7.49
CA ALA A 224 12.02 9.69 -8.47
C ALA A 224 11.31 9.17 -9.73
N ASP A 225 11.61 7.94 -10.10
CA ASP A 225 11.06 7.24 -11.26
C ASP A 225 11.01 5.71 -11.01
N GLU A 226 10.52 4.96 -11.99
CA GLU A 226 10.40 3.51 -11.91
C GLU A 226 11.73 2.77 -11.89
N ALA A 227 12.79 3.31 -12.52
CA ALA A 227 14.13 2.71 -12.47
C ALA A 227 14.73 2.86 -11.07
N GLU A 228 14.59 4.04 -10.46
CA GLU A 228 15.05 4.27 -9.10
C GLU A 228 14.31 3.42 -8.09
N LEU A 229 12.99 3.18 -8.28
CA LEU A 229 12.25 2.23 -7.44
C LEU A 229 12.88 0.82 -7.47
N ARG A 230 13.31 0.35 -8.63
CA ARG A 230 14.01 -0.94 -8.77
C ARG A 230 15.31 -0.97 -7.99
N HIS A 231 16.08 0.13 -8.01
CA HIS A 231 17.28 0.27 -7.19
C HIS A 231 16.95 0.26 -5.68
N MET A 232 15.87 0.93 -5.28
CA MET A 232 15.44 0.97 -3.88
C MET A 232 14.99 -0.39 -3.35
N VAL A 233 14.29 -1.20 -4.15
CA VAL A 233 13.93 -2.58 -3.77
C VAL A 233 15.19 -3.42 -3.55
N ARG A 234 16.19 -3.32 -4.44
CA ARG A 234 17.48 -3.99 -4.30
C ARG A 234 18.22 -3.52 -3.06
N THR A 235 18.24 -2.20 -2.82
CA THR A 235 18.87 -1.60 -1.64
C THR A 235 18.21 -2.12 -0.36
N ALA A 236 16.88 -2.12 -0.29
CA ALA A 236 16.16 -2.63 0.86
C ALA A 236 16.41 -4.14 1.09
N ALA A 237 16.49 -4.95 0.03
CA ALA A 237 16.82 -6.38 0.14
C ALA A 237 18.22 -6.63 0.70
N ALA A 238 19.17 -5.73 0.41
CA ALA A 238 20.56 -5.83 0.87
C ALA A 238 20.82 -5.19 2.24
N TYR A 239 19.90 -4.36 2.74
CA TYR A 239 20.10 -3.59 3.97
C TYR A 239 19.60 -4.36 5.20
N ASP A 240 20.49 -4.70 6.12
CA ASP A 240 20.21 -5.47 7.33
C ASP A 240 20.58 -4.72 8.64
N GLU A 241 20.95 -3.42 8.57
CA GLU A 241 21.41 -2.64 9.72
C GLU A 241 20.28 -2.02 10.54
N GLY A 242 19.03 -2.06 10.05
CA GLY A 242 17.86 -1.50 10.74
C GLY A 242 16.66 -1.36 9.82
N PRO A 243 15.62 -0.65 10.25
CA PRO A 243 14.41 -0.48 9.45
C PRO A 243 14.65 0.42 8.25
N ILE A 244 14.06 0.04 7.12
CA ILE A 244 14.16 0.77 5.87
C ILE A 244 12.79 0.88 5.20
N SER A 245 12.48 2.07 4.69
CA SER A 245 11.25 2.32 3.94
C SER A 245 11.56 2.93 2.57
N PHE A 246 10.74 2.60 1.59
CA PHE A 246 10.74 3.25 0.29
C PHE A 246 9.32 3.49 -0.16
N ARG A 247 9.08 4.71 -0.63
CA ARG A 247 7.75 5.18 -0.99
C ARG A 247 7.65 5.46 -2.49
N TYR A 248 6.51 5.13 -3.06
CA TYR A 248 6.21 5.33 -4.49
C TYR A 248 4.74 5.65 -4.71
N PRO A 249 4.41 6.39 -5.80
CA PRO A 249 3.06 6.87 -6.02
C PRO A 249 2.15 5.80 -6.64
N ARG A 250 0.85 6.04 -6.58
CA ARG A 250 -0.13 5.38 -7.43
C ARG A 250 0.01 5.91 -8.87
N GLY A 251 0.19 5.02 -9.82
CA GLY A 251 0.26 5.38 -11.24
C GLY A 251 1.34 4.64 -12.01
N ASN A 252 1.52 5.07 -13.25
CA ASN A 252 2.55 4.53 -14.12
C ASN A 252 3.84 5.33 -13.96
N GLY A 253 4.96 4.68 -14.28
CA GLY A 253 6.24 5.35 -14.43
C GLY A 253 6.22 6.41 -15.54
N VAL A 254 7.32 7.13 -15.67
CA VAL A 254 7.48 8.19 -16.65
C VAL A 254 8.07 7.70 -17.99
N GLY A 255 8.50 6.44 -18.05
CA GLY A 255 9.01 5.81 -19.27
C GLY A 255 10.53 5.89 -19.41
N VAL A 256 11.27 5.88 -18.29
CA VAL A 256 12.73 5.81 -18.31
C VAL A 256 13.23 4.40 -18.67
N ASP A 257 14.47 4.33 -19.15
CA ASP A 257 15.13 3.04 -19.40
C ASP A 257 15.31 2.29 -18.08
N MET A 258 14.77 1.07 -18.04
CA MET A 258 14.79 0.24 -16.84
C MET A 258 16.00 -0.70 -16.87
N PRO A 259 16.86 -0.72 -15.82
CA PRO A 259 17.90 -1.72 -15.73
C PRO A 259 17.29 -3.12 -15.57
N ALA A 260 17.99 -4.15 -16.06
CA ALA A 260 17.53 -5.54 -15.90
C ALA A 260 17.39 -5.94 -14.42
N ARG A 261 18.24 -5.38 -13.55
CA ARG A 261 18.21 -5.52 -12.10
C ARG A 261 18.61 -4.21 -11.43
N GLY A 262 18.09 -3.96 -10.23
CA GLY A 262 18.50 -2.82 -9.41
C GLY A 262 19.93 -2.92 -8.92
N GLU A 263 20.54 -1.76 -8.66
CA GLU A 263 21.81 -1.63 -7.96
C GLU A 263 21.57 -1.18 -6.51
N VAL A 264 22.49 -1.49 -5.62
CA VAL A 264 22.42 -1.02 -4.22
C VAL A 264 22.82 0.46 -4.18
N LEU A 265 21.92 1.31 -3.72
CA LEU A 265 22.18 2.72 -3.54
C LEU A 265 22.96 2.97 -2.24
N GLU A 266 23.86 3.95 -2.25
CA GLU A 266 24.55 4.39 -1.06
C GLU A 266 23.60 5.25 -0.19
N ILE A 267 23.25 4.73 0.98
CA ILE A 267 22.30 5.39 1.89
C ILE A 267 22.91 6.69 2.42
N GLY A 268 22.08 7.74 2.49
CA GLY A 268 22.49 9.07 2.95
C GLY A 268 23.21 9.91 1.87
N LYS A 269 23.40 9.40 0.66
CA LYS A 269 24.07 10.11 -0.43
C LYS A 269 23.09 10.53 -1.51
N GLY A 270 22.98 11.84 -1.71
CA GLY A 270 22.29 12.43 -2.86
C GLY A 270 23.17 12.44 -4.10
N ARG A 271 22.54 12.60 -5.27
CA ARG A 271 23.26 12.80 -6.54
C ARG A 271 22.88 14.12 -7.19
N ILE A 272 23.86 14.84 -7.73
CA ILE A 272 23.64 16.02 -8.52
C ILE A 272 23.17 15.55 -9.91
N VAL A 273 21.92 15.91 -10.26
CA VAL A 273 21.32 15.58 -11.57
C VAL A 273 21.38 16.74 -12.55
N ARG A 274 21.63 17.94 -12.04
CA ARG A 274 21.91 19.15 -12.83
C ARG A 274 22.87 20.04 -12.04
N GLU A 275 23.87 20.58 -12.71
CA GLU A 275 24.81 21.54 -12.11
C GLU A 275 24.41 22.99 -12.45
N GLY A 276 24.59 23.88 -11.49
CA GLY A 276 24.36 25.32 -11.59
C GLY A 276 25.09 26.07 -10.49
N SER A 277 24.91 27.38 -10.40
CA SER A 277 25.72 28.22 -9.51
C SER A 277 24.96 29.24 -8.68
N LYS A 278 23.67 29.45 -8.93
CA LYS A 278 22.89 30.52 -8.25
C LYS A 278 21.77 29.99 -7.35
N ILE A 279 21.13 28.89 -7.72
CA ILE A 279 20.03 28.30 -6.99
C ILE A 279 20.33 26.82 -6.76
N ALA A 280 19.95 26.28 -5.60
CA ALA A 280 19.92 24.84 -5.35
C ALA A 280 18.48 24.37 -5.14
N ILE A 281 18.06 23.37 -5.89
CA ILE A 281 16.78 22.66 -5.72
C ILE A 281 17.10 21.29 -5.11
N LEU A 282 16.54 21.03 -3.94
CA LEU A 282 16.62 19.73 -3.27
C LEU A 282 15.33 18.96 -3.57
N SER A 283 15.44 17.91 -4.38
CA SER A 283 14.31 17.10 -4.83
C SER A 283 14.28 15.76 -4.11
N PHE A 284 13.10 15.29 -3.76
CA PHE A 284 12.87 14.01 -3.10
C PHE A 284 11.67 13.31 -3.76
N GLY A 285 11.92 12.15 -4.37
CA GLY A 285 10.89 11.39 -5.04
C GLY A 285 10.43 11.97 -6.39
N THR A 286 9.21 11.67 -6.78
CA THR A 286 8.65 11.90 -8.13
C THR A 286 8.54 13.37 -8.55
N ARG A 287 8.81 14.32 -7.65
CA ARG A 287 8.87 15.74 -8.04
C ARG A 287 10.14 16.13 -8.78
N LEU A 288 11.04 15.18 -9.02
CA LEU A 288 12.28 15.46 -9.77
C LEU A 288 12.01 16.01 -11.17
N ALA A 289 11.06 15.44 -11.90
CA ALA A 289 10.73 15.92 -13.25
C ALA A 289 10.25 17.39 -13.24
N ASP A 290 9.39 17.76 -12.28
CA ASP A 290 8.92 19.14 -12.13
C ASP A 290 10.06 20.07 -11.68
N ALA A 291 10.96 19.59 -10.82
CA ALA A 291 12.12 20.34 -10.36
C ALA A 291 13.10 20.64 -11.52
N LEU A 292 13.31 19.68 -12.41
CA LEU A 292 14.14 19.86 -13.60
C LEU A 292 13.52 20.81 -14.60
N ALA A 293 12.20 20.72 -14.85
CA ALA A 293 11.47 21.67 -15.70
C ALA A 293 11.55 23.10 -15.15
N ALA A 294 11.36 23.27 -13.83
CA ALA A 294 11.52 24.56 -13.17
C ALA A 294 12.96 25.09 -13.28
N ALA A 295 13.97 24.23 -13.18
CA ALA A 295 15.36 24.62 -13.35
C ALA A 295 15.67 25.10 -14.79
N GLU A 296 15.04 24.48 -15.80
CA GLU A 296 15.14 24.95 -17.20
C GLU A 296 14.49 26.33 -17.41
N GLU A 297 13.33 26.54 -16.81
CA GLU A 297 12.66 27.83 -16.85
C GLU A 297 13.49 28.92 -16.15
N LEU A 298 14.03 28.64 -14.97
CA LEU A 298 14.91 29.57 -14.24
C LEU A 298 16.17 29.96 -15.00
N GLU A 299 16.72 29.06 -15.83
CA GLU A 299 17.88 29.35 -16.68
C GLU A 299 17.55 30.50 -17.69
N THR A 300 16.31 30.59 -18.19
CA THR A 300 15.89 31.67 -19.09
C THR A 300 15.93 33.04 -18.42
N PHE A 301 15.88 33.10 -17.09
CA PHE A 301 16.04 34.31 -16.27
C PHE A 301 17.49 34.54 -15.82
N GLY A 302 18.45 33.74 -16.32
CA GLY A 302 19.85 33.78 -15.91
C GLY A 302 20.09 33.25 -14.48
N LEU A 303 19.19 32.43 -13.96
CA LEU A 303 19.25 31.82 -12.65
C LEU A 303 19.70 30.35 -12.79
N SER A 304 20.98 30.15 -13.02
CA SER A 304 21.60 28.82 -13.15
C SER A 304 21.37 27.98 -11.88
N THR A 305 20.81 26.77 -12.05
CA THR A 305 20.23 25.98 -10.97
C THR A 305 20.91 24.63 -10.84
N THR A 306 21.45 24.33 -9.65
CA THR A 306 21.85 22.95 -9.24
C THR A 306 20.62 22.20 -8.77
N CYS A 307 20.39 21.00 -9.30
CA CYS A 307 19.36 20.10 -8.79
C CYS A 307 20.00 18.88 -8.14
N LEU A 308 19.73 18.67 -6.87
CA LEU A 308 20.18 17.53 -6.08
C LEU A 308 19.01 16.61 -5.78
N LEU A 309 19.09 15.35 -6.21
CA LEU A 309 18.14 14.32 -5.85
C LEU A 309 18.61 13.60 -4.60
N TYR A 310 17.81 13.66 -3.54
CA TYR A 310 17.99 12.86 -2.34
C TYR A 310 17.31 11.51 -2.52
N THR A 311 18.05 10.43 -2.31
CA THR A 311 17.48 9.09 -2.27
C THR A 311 17.04 8.69 -0.86
N SER A 312 17.69 9.25 0.15
CA SER A 312 17.37 9.07 1.57
C SER A 312 17.63 10.38 2.31
N PRO A 313 16.85 10.74 3.35
CA PRO A 313 17.21 11.85 4.21
C PRO A 313 18.61 11.61 4.82
N SER A 314 19.40 12.68 4.89
CA SER A 314 20.67 12.64 5.59
C SER A 314 20.44 12.16 7.02
N PRO A 315 21.22 11.20 7.52
CA PRO A 315 21.19 10.90 8.94
C PRO A 315 21.47 12.21 9.68
N ARG A 316 20.64 12.54 10.66
CA ARG A 316 20.98 13.60 11.59
C ARG A 316 22.12 13.07 12.46
N ASP A 317 23.21 13.79 12.47
CA ASP A 317 24.32 13.62 13.40
C ASP A 317 23.84 13.67 14.84
#